data_5a6a16486b1134bf038acc97fcd857e3
#
_entry.id   5a6a16486b1134bf038acc97fcd857e3
#
_cell.length_a   1.000
_cell.length_b   1.000
_cell.length_c   1.000
_cell.angle_alpha   90.00
_cell.angle_beta   90.00
_cell.angle_gamma   90.00
#
_symmetry.space_group_name_H-M   'P 1'
#
loop_
_entity.id
_entity.type
_entity.pdbx_description
1 polymer ?
#
loop_
_entity_poly.entity_id
_entity_poly.type
_entity_poly.pdbx_seq_one_letter_code
_entity_poly.pdbx_strand_id
1 'polypeptide(L)'
;WGYQVSGYFSATSRYGDPRGLMKFIDACHVENIGIILDFVPVHFVRDFYALHIYDGGFLFESDNEYDRYSEWGTALFDYTKPHVLSFVKSSVNFWIEKYHVDGLRYDAVANLIYRHGNTDDAVNDSGIWFLKNTNYAIQKMHPDVMLFAEDSTNYTKVTAPVEFGGLGFDYKWDLGFMNDTINYIKTPPFERRNHHNKMTFSMSYFYNDLFILPYSHDEVVHGKKTMVDKVFGSQQEQFATIRALYTFQFTHPGKKLN
;
A
#
# COMPACT_ATOMS: atom_id res chain seq x y z
N TRP A 1 -0.97 -3.27 -13.87
CA TRP A 1 -0.82 -2.16 -12.94
C TRP A 1 0.56 -2.08 -12.28
N GLY A 2 1.45 -3.07 -12.49
CA GLY A 2 2.81 -3.03 -11.97
C GLY A 2 3.04 -3.87 -10.72
N TYR A 3 2.02 -4.40 -10.08
CA TYR A 3 2.16 -5.20 -8.86
C TYR A 3 2.71 -6.62 -9.09
N GLN A 4 2.84 -7.06 -10.32
CA GLN A 4 3.56 -8.29 -10.72
C GLN A 4 5.01 -7.93 -11.05
N VAL A 5 5.79 -7.55 -10.03
CA VAL A 5 7.13 -6.98 -10.20
C VAL A 5 8.12 -8.03 -10.67
N SER A 6 8.87 -7.72 -11.73
CA SER A 6 9.97 -8.54 -12.27
C SER A 6 11.36 -7.94 -12.03
N GLY A 7 11.44 -6.62 -11.79
CA GLY A 7 12.71 -5.91 -11.60
C GLY A 7 12.61 -4.84 -10.52
N TYR A 8 13.38 -4.98 -9.46
CA TYR A 8 13.33 -4.10 -8.28
C TYR A 8 14.21 -2.85 -8.41
N PHE A 9 15.11 -2.83 -9.38
CA PHE A 9 16.06 -1.73 -9.65
C PHE A 9 15.87 -1.12 -11.03
N SER A 10 14.70 -1.29 -11.63
CA SER A 10 14.41 -0.79 -12.97
C SER A 10 12.96 -0.37 -13.14
N ALA A 11 12.76 0.78 -13.77
CA ALA A 11 11.45 1.19 -14.25
C ALA A 11 11.09 0.43 -15.53
N THR A 12 9.77 0.30 -15.82
CA THR A 12 9.31 -0.28 -17.08
C THR A 12 9.76 0.54 -18.28
N SER A 13 10.21 -0.12 -19.33
CA SER A 13 10.58 0.52 -20.60
C SER A 13 9.37 0.91 -21.47
N ARG A 14 8.14 0.56 -21.06
CA ARG A 14 6.92 0.83 -21.84
C ARG A 14 6.63 2.33 -22.03
N TYR A 15 7.05 3.15 -21.09
CA TYR A 15 6.73 4.59 -21.05
C TYR A 15 7.94 5.49 -21.28
N GLY A 16 9.10 4.90 -21.54
CA GLY A 16 10.33 5.64 -21.77
C GLY A 16 11.56 4.96 -21.16
N ASP A 17 12.64 5.71 -21.09
CA ASP A 17 13.91 5.27 -20.50
C ASP A 17 14.06 5.76 -19.04
N PRO A 18 15.03 5.27 -18.29
CA PRO A 18 15.28 5.70 -16.91
C PRO A 18 15.51 7.22 -16.77
N ARG A 19 16.18 7.83 -17.74
CA ARG A 19 16.41 9.29 -17.73
C ARG A 19 15.12 10.07 -17.97
N GLY A 20 14.20 9.52 -18.77
CA GLY A 20 12.86 10.08 -18.97
C GLY A 20 12.07 10.13 -17.67
N LEU A 21 12.11 9.05 -16.88
CA LEU A 21 11.47 9.03 -15.55
C LEU A 21 12.12 10.03 -14.58
N MET A 22 13.44 10.11 -14.54
CA MET A 22 14.15 11.12 -13.71
C MET A 22 13.75 12.54 -14.09
N LYS A 23 13.66 12.86 -15.39
CA LYS A 23 13.21 14.18 -15.87
C LYS A 23 11.76 14.47 -15.51
N PHE A 24 10.90 13.44 -15.52
CA PHE A 24 9.50 13.59 -15.10
C PHE A 24 9.41 13.96 -13.62
N ILE A 25 10.16 13.25 -12.76
CA ILE A 25 10.21 13.53 -11.31
C ILE A 25 10.76 14.94 -11.06
N ASP A 26 11.85 15.31 -11.72
CA ASP A 26 12.43 16.66 -11.63
C ASP A 26 11.43 17.76 -12.04
N ALA A 27 10.68 17.54 -13.13
CA ALA A 27 9.64 18.48 -13.55
C ALA A 27 8.50 18.59 -12.52
N CYS A 28 8.13 17.51 -11.86
CA CYS A 28 7.16 17.54 -10.75
C CYS A 28 7.70 18.36 -9.57
N HIS A 29 8.96 18.18 -9.22
CA HIS A 29 9.59 18.93 -8.13
C HIS A 29 9.66 20.44 -8.42
N VAL A 30 9.94 20.82 -9.67
CA VAL A 30 9.89 22.25 -10.09
C VAL A 30 8.51 22.85 -9.83
N GLU A 31 7.45 22.09 -9.99
CA GLU A 31 6.07 22.50 -9.71
C GLU A 31 5.63 22.28 -8.26
N ASN A 32 6.55 21.91 -7.36
CA ASN A 32 6.29 21.57 -5.95
C ASN A 32 5.33 20.38 -5.78
N ILE A 33 5.41 19.39 -6.67
CA ILE A 33 4.64 18.15 -6.60
C ILE A 33 5.58 17.02 -6.18
N GLY A 34 5.34 16.43 -5.00
CA GLY A 34 6.07 15.26 -4.51
C GLY A 34 5.63 13.98 -5.22
N ILE A 35 6.56 13.05 -5.36
CA ILE A 35 6.33 11.75 -6.01
C ILE A 35 6.36 10.64 -4.98
N ILE A 36 5.27 9.88 -4.88
CA ILE A 36 5.19 8.68 -4.07
C ILE A 36 5.23 7.47 -5.01
N LEU A 37 6.18 6.57 -4.79
CA LEU A 37 6.30 5.33 -5.54
C LEU A 37 5.57 4.21 -4.82
N ASP A 38 4.72 3.46 -5.55
CA ASP A 38 4.22 2.19 -5.07
C ASP A 38 5.35 1.15 -5.06
N PHE A 39 5.65 0.61 -3.88
CA PHE A 39 6.69 -0.37 -3.66
C PHE A 39 6.09 -1.69 -3.19
N VAL A 40 6.45 -2.79 -3.83
CA VAL A 40 5.88 -4.13 -3.56
C VAL A 40 6.91 -5.00 -2.82
N PRO A 41 7.02 -4.89 -1.50
CA PRO A 41 8.01 -5.66 -0.74
C PRO A 41 7.59 -7.09 -0.42
N VAL A 42 6.34 -7.45 -0.69
CA VAL A 42 5.76 -8.74 -0.26
C VAL A 42 6.13 -9.86 -1.22
N HIS A 43 5.98 -9.61 -2.52
CA HIS A 43 5.98 -10.67 -3.53
C HIS A 43 6.55 -10.22 -4.87
N PHE A 44 6.88 -11.17 -5.75
CA PHE A 44 7.37 -10.96 -7.09
C PHE A 44 6.79 -11.98 -8.07
N VAL A 45 6.85 -11.65 -9.37
CA VAL A 45 6.29 -12.50 -10.43
C VAL A 45 7.08 -13.80 -10.58
N ARG A 46 6.38 -14.86 -10.98
CA ARG A 46 6.97 -16.20 -11.21
C ARG A 46 7.43 -16.43 -12.64
N ASP A 47 7.78 -15.36 -13.34
CA ASP A 47 8.27 -15.47 -14.72
C ASP A 47 9.69 -16.06 -14.75
N PHE A 48 9.98 -16.94 -15.74
CA PHE A 48 11.24 -17.65 -15.86
C PHE A 48 12.47 -16.75 -16.06
N TYR A 49 12.26 -15.49 -16.47
CA TYR A 49 13.31 -14.49 -16.67
C TYR A 49 13.46 -13.52 -15.48
N ALA A 50 12.68 -13.73 -14.41
CA ALA A 50 12.66 -12.87 -13.22
C ALA A 50 13.38 -13.54 -12.03
N LEU A 51 12.97 -13.24 -10.81
CA LEU A 51 13.64 -13.70 -9.59
C LEU A 51 13.27 -15.15 -9.20
N HIS A 52 12.13 -15.65 -9.69
CA HIS A 52 11.64 -16.98 -9.31
C HIS A 52 12.57 -18.10 -9.77
N ILE A 53 13.02 -18.93 -8.83
CA ILE A 53 14.00 -20.02 -9.06
C ILE A 53 15.26 -19.46 -9.77
N TYR A 54 15.75 -18.32 -9.31
CA TYR A 54 16.75 -17.50 -10.01
C TYR A 54 18.04 -18.26 -10.36
N ASP A 55 18.53 -19.08 -9.46
CA ASP A 55 19.76 -19.88 -9.63
C ASP A 55 19.48 -21.40 -9.76
N GLY A 56 18.26 -21.77 -10.07
CA GLY A 56 17.78 -23.17 -10.10
C GLY A 56 17.27 -23.66 -8.75
N GLY A 57 17.27 -22.82 -7.72
CA GLY A 57 16.74 -23.08 -6.38
C GLY A 57 15.84 -21.94 -5.88
N PHE A 58 15.41 -22.04 -4.64
CA PHE A 58 14.59 -21.02 -4.00
C PHE A 58 15.47 -19.95 -3.31
N LEU A 59 16.15 -19.11 -4.13
CA LEU A 59 17.06 -18.10 -3.61
C LEU A 59 16.34 -17.03 -2.80
N PHE A 60 15.25 -16.48 -3.36
CA PHE A 60 14.48 -15.38 -2.75
C PHE A 60 13.26 -15.86 -1.98
N GLU A 61 12.74 -17.03 -2.34
CA GLU A 61 11.54 -17.63 -1.78
C GLU A 61 11.86 -18.56 -0.61
N SER A 62 10.83 -18.90 0.18
CA SER A 62 10.93 -19.93 1.23
C SER A 62 11.10 -21.34 0.66
N ASP A 63 11.90 -22.16 1.32
CA ASP A 63 11.99 -23.59 1.06
C ASP A 63 10.71 -24.33 1.47
N ASN A 64 9.94 -23.78 2.40
CA ASN A 64 8.63 -24.27 2.79
C ASN A 64 7.58 -23.89 1.74
N GLU A 65 6.89 -24.87 1.18
CA GLU A 65 5.89 -24.68 0.14
C GLU A 65 4.72 -23.79 0.60
N TYR A 66 4.29 -23.92 1.84
CA TYR A 66 3.21 -23.09 2.41
C TYR A 66 3.55 -21.61 2.43
N ASP A 67 4.78 -21.24 2.74
CA ASP A 67 5.24 -19.85 2.85
C ASP A 67 5.79 -19.29 1.53
N ARG A 68 5.77 -20.09 0.44
CA ARG A 68 6.43 -19.74 -0.82
C ARG A 68 5.58 -18.91 -1.76
N TYR A 69 4.28 -19.12 -1.78
CA TYR A 69 3.39 -18.52 -2.77
C TYR A 69 2.24 -17.74 -2.13
N SER A 70 1.87 -16.64 -2.77
CA SER A 70 0.71 -15.86 -2.37
C SER A 70 -0.58 -16.40 -3.01
N GLU A 71 -1.71 -15.93 -2.50
CA GLU A 71 -3.03 -16.15 -3.08
C GLU A 71 -3.19 -15.54 -4.48
N TRP A 72 -2.33 -14.61 -4.85
CA TRP A 72 -2.29 -13.98 -6.18
C TRP A 72 -1.45 -14.76 -7.19
N GLY A 73 -0.91 -15.93 -6.82
CA GLY A 73 -0.07 -16.77 -7.68
C GLY A 73 1.36 -16.25 -7.87
N THR A 74 1.81 -15.32 -7.05
CA THR A 74 3.18 -14.78 -7.04
C THR A 74 4.06 -15.51 -6.03
N ALA A 75 5.37 -15.36 -6.11
CA ALA A 75 6.30 -15.86 -5.10
C ALA A 75 6.48 -14.82 -3.98
N LEU A 76 6.56 -15.28 -2.74
CA LEU A 76 6.78 -14.44 -1.57
C LEU A 76 8.27 -14.34 -1.25
N PHE A 77 8.73 -13.17 -0.81
CA PHE A 77 10.07 -13.00 -0.28
C PHE A 77 10.22 -13.65 1.09
N ASP A 78 11.30 -14.39 1.27
CA ASP A 78 11.67 -14.96 2.56
C ASP A 78 12.64 -14.04 3.31
N TYR A 79 12.11 -13.21 4.19
CA TYR A 79 12.89 -12.28 5.01
C TYR A 79 13.69 -12.92 6.15
N THR A 80 13.64 -14.23 6.32
CA THR A 80 14.59 -14.97 7.18
C THR A 80 15.97 -15.07 6.54
N LYS A 81 16.07 -14.87 5.21
CA LYS A 81 17.30 -14.92 4.41
C LYS A 81 17.98 -13.55 4.37
N PRO A 82 19.21 -13.39 4.91
CA PRO A 82 19.88 -12.07 4.97
C PRO A 82 20.11 -11.39 3.61
N HIS A 83 20.35 -12.18 2.56
CA HIS A 83 20.53 -11.64 1.21
C HIS A 83 19.23 -11.10 0.60
N VAL A 84 18.07 -11.70 0.91
CA VAL A 84 16.76 -11.17 0.52
C VAL A 84 16.52 -9.82 1.18
N LEU A 85 16.74 -9.74 2.48
CA LEU A 85 16.66 -8.49 3.22
C LEU A 85 17.53 -7.41 2.61
N SER A 86 18.82 -7.74 2.36
CA SER A 86 19.79 -6.80 1.74
C SER A 86 19.31 -6.34 0.35
N PHE A 87 18.83 -7.27 -0.47
CA PHE A 87 18.33 -6.99 -1.82
C PHE A 87 17.16 -5.99 -1.79
N VAL A 88 16.12 -6.26 -0.99
CA VAL A 88 14.92 -5.43 -0.95
C VAL A 88 15.22 -4.06 -0.30
N LYS A 89 16.01 -4.01 0.77
CA LYS A 89 16.47 -2.74 1.37
C LYS A 89 17.27 -1.89 0.39
N SER A 90 18.17 -2.52 -0.38
CA SER A 90 18.93 -1.82 -1.40
C SER A 90 18.04 -1.26 -2.51
N SER A 91 16.99 -1.97 -2.87
CA SER A 91 16.00 -1.48 -3.83
C SER A 91 15.25 -0.25 -3.31
N VAL A 92 14.80 -0.27 -2.05
CA VAL A 92 14.18 0.90 -1.40
C VAL A 92 15.11 2.12 -1.50
N ASN A 93 16.37 1.96 -1.06
CA ASN A 93 17.35 3.04 -1.10
C ASN A 93 17.67 3.52 -2.52
N PHE A 94 17.69 2.60 -3.49
CA PHE A 94 17.93 2.91 -4.91
C PHE A 94 16.90 3.90 -5.46
N TRP A 95 15.61 3.69 -5.19
CA TRP A 95 14.55 4.57 -5.67
C TRP A 95 14.62 5.95 -5.03
N ILE A 96 14.97 6.02 -3.75
CA ILE A 96 15.16 7.29 -3.04
C ILE A 96 16.38 8.03 -3.59
N GLU A 97 17.56 7.40 -3.65
CA GLU A 97 18.80 8.08 -4.00
C GLU A 97 18.98 8.36 -5.50
N LYS A 98 18.44 7.50 -6.37
CA LYS A 98 18.63 7.63 -7.83
C LYS A 98 17.50 8.35 -8.53
N TYR A 99 16.28 8.21 -8.01
CA TYR A 99 15.10 8.82 -8.61
C TYR A 99 14.52 9.96 -7.77
N HIS A 100 15.02 10.15 -6.55
CA HIS A 100 14.57 11.22 -5.65
C HIS A 100 13.08 11.20 -5.38
N VAL A 101 12.51 10.00 -5.17
CA VAL A 101 11.11 9.88 -4.76
C VAL A 101 10.93 10.44 -3.34
N ASP A 102 9.84 11.16 -3.11
CA ASP A 102 9.53 11.83 -1.84
C ASP A 102 8.81 10.91 -0.86
N GLY A 103 8.34 9.76 -1.34
CA GLY A 103 7.70 8.77 -0.49
C GLY A 103 7.60 7.41 -1.15
N LEU A 104 7.34 6.42 -0.30
CA LEU A 104 7.12 5.04 -0.70
C LEU A 104 5.85 4.53 -0.06
N ARG A 105 4.90 4.07 -0.87
CA ARG A 105 3.73 3.33 -0.39
C ARG A 105 4.03 1.84 -0.49
N TYR A 106 4.11 1.17 0.64
CA TYR A 106 4.30 -0.28 0.71
C TYR A 106 2.98 -0.99 0.49
N ASP A 107 2.95 -1.78 -0.57
CA ASP A 107 1.82 -2.60 -0.97
C ASP A 107 1.65 -3.80 -0.05
N ALA A 108 0.40 -4.16 0.27
CA ALA A 108 -0.01 -5.37 0.98
C ALA A 108 0.77 -5.65 2.30
N VAL A 109 0.99 -4.62 3.11
CA VAL A 109 1.76 -4.73 4.39
C VAL A 109 1.17 -5.78 5.34
N ALA A 110 -0.14 -6.05 5.25
CA ALA A 110 -0.80 -7.13 5.98
C ALA A 110 -0.06 -8.48 5.85
N ASN A 111 0.46 -8.81 4.66
CA ASN A 111 1.19 -10.04 4.36
C ASN A 111 2.62 -10.06 4.95
N LEU A 112 3.15 -8.90 5.33
CA LEU A 112 4.41 -8.80 6.09
C LEU A 112 4.19 -8.87 7.60
N ILE A 113 3.00 -8.52 8.08
CA ILE A 113 2.64 -8.57 9.50
C ILE A 113 2.15 -9.97 9.89
N TYR A 114 1.29 -10.55 9.07
CA TYR A 114 0.72 -11.88 9.29
C TYR A 114 1.05 -12.79 8.11
N ARG A 115 1.17 -14.09 8.36
CA ARG A 115 1.32 -15.05 7.26
C ARG A 115 0.11 -14.98 6.35
N HIS A 116 0.36 -14.88 5.05
CA HIS A 116 -0.69 -14.73 4.02
C HIS A 116 -1.69 -13.57 4.26
N GLY A 117 -1.31 -12.56 5.05
CA GLY A 117 -2.19 -11.43 5.39
C GLY A 117 -3.39 -11.79 6.27
N ASN A 118 -3.44 -13.02 6.78
CA ASN A 118 -4.55 -13.52 7.58
C ASN A 118 -4.32 -13.24 9.07
N THR A 119 -5.17 -12.42 9.67
CA THR A 119 -5.09 -12.04 11.10
C THR A 119 -5.36 -13.21 12.07
N ASP A 120 -5.94 -14.30 11.59
CA ASP A 120 -6.16 -15.52 12.36
C ASP A 120 -4.92 -16.45 12.32
N ASP A 121 -3.95 -16.15 11.49
CA ASP A 121 -2.70 -16.90 11.35
C ASP A 121 -1.60 -16.29 12.24
N ALA A 122 -0.45 -16.96 12.28
CA ALA A 122 0.68 -16.51 13.08
C ALA A 122 1.25 -15.18 12.56
N VAL A 123 1.70 -14.36 13.50
CA VAL A 123 2.48 -13.16 13.21
C VAL A 123 3.76 -13.54 12.47
N ASN A 124 4.10 -12.79 11.43
CA ASN A 124 5.33 -12.97 10.65
C ASN A 124 6.47 -12.13 11.24
N ASP A 125 7.18 -12.70 12.20
CA ASP A 125 8.28 -11.99 12.90
C ASP A 125 9.36 -11.48 11.94
N SER A 126 9.69 -12.22 10.88
CA SER A 126 10.70 -11.82 9.89
C SER A 126 10.22 -10.64 9.04
N GLY A 127 8.96 -10.61 8.66
CA GLY A 127 8.33 -9.49 7.97
C GLY A 127 8.27 -8.23 8.84
N ILE A 128 7.87 -8.37 10.10
CA ILE A 128 7.88 -7.26 11.07
C ILE A 128 9.30 -6.74 11.28
N TRP A 129 10.27 -7.63 11.42
CA TRP A 129 11.66 -7.24 11.57
C TRP A 129 12.17 -6.49 10.33
N PHE A 130 11.85 -6.97 9.11
CA PHE A 130 12.14 -6.28 7.87
C PHE A 130 11.57 -4.85 7.87
N LEU A 131 10.27 -4.70 8.18
CA LEU A 131 9.61 -3.39 8.22
C LEU A 131 10.31 -2.44 9.19
N LYS A 132 10.48 -2.85 10.44
CA LYS A 132 11.12 -2.02 11.47
C LYS A 132 12.53 -1.62 11.09
N ASN A 133 13.34 -2.58 10.65
CA ASN A 133 14.75 -2.34 10.32
C ASN A 133 14.90 -1.43 9.09
N THR A 134 14.05 -1.62 8.08
CA THR A 134 14.09 -0.83 6.85
C THR A 134 13.60 0.58 7.10
N ASN A 135 12.42 0.73 7.73
CA ASN A 135 11.82 2.04 7.99
C ASN A 135 12.70 2.88 8.92
N TYR A 136 13.26 2.29 9.97
CA TYR A 136 14.22 2.97 10.84
C TYR A 136 15.44 3.48 10.08
N ALA A 137 16.03 2.64 9.21
CA ALA A 137 17.18 3.03 8.41
C ALA A 137 16.82 4.18 7.45
N ILE A 138 15.68 4.12 6.77
CA ILE A 138 15.20 5.19 5.88
C ILE A 138 15.03 6.49 6.65
N GLN A 139 14.32 6.47 7.76
CA GLN A 139 14.10 7.68 8.59
C GLN A 139 15.41 8.31 9.09
N LYS A 140 16.47 7.51 9.30
CA LYS A 140 17.78 8.04 9.70
C LYS A 140 18.60 8.60 8.53
N MET A 141 18.53 7.97 7.36
CA MET A 141 19.31 8.37 6.18
C MET A 141 18.58 9.41 5.32
N HIS A 142 17.27 9.35 5.26
CA HIS A 142 16.41 10.15 4.40
C HIS A 142 15.19 10.66 5.19
N PRO A 143 15.38 11.56 6.17
CA PRO A 143 14.33 11.99 7.09
C PRO A 143 13.15 12.72 6.43
N ASP A 144 13.34 13.20 5.20
CA ASP A 144 12.32 13.91 4.43
C ASP A 144 11.45 12.97 3.56
N VAL A 145 11.80 11.67 3.49
CA VAL A 145 11.05 10.68 2.72
C VAL A 145 9.94 10.09 3.56
N MET A 146 8.70 10.14 3.05
CA MET A 146 7.52 9.64 3.73
C MET A 146 7.26 8.16 3.42
N LEU A 147 6.87 7.39 4.44
CA LEU A 147 6.55 5.97 4.34
C LEU A 147 5.07 5.73 4.62
N PHE A 148 4.41 5.06 3.68
CA PHE A 148 2.97 4.79 3.74
C PHE A 148 2.74 3.27 3.76
N ALA A 149 1.89 2.80 4.69
CA ALA A 149 1.49 1.41 4.76
C ALA A 149 0.09 1.21 4.15
N GLU A 150 -0.01 0.35 3.14
CA GLU A 150 -1.30 -0.24 2.83
C GLU A 150 -1.50 -1.48 3.70
N ASP A 151 -2.25 -1.30 4.78
CA ASP A 151 -2.53 -2.35 5.75
C ASP A 151 -4.01 -2.36 6.15
N SER A 152 -4.68 -3.49 5.91
CA SER A 152 -6.09 -3.71 6.23
C SER A 152 -6.31 -4.30 7.62
N THR A 153 -5.25 -4.60 8.37
CA THR A 153 -5.35 -5.28 9.65
C THR A 153 -5.57 -4.34 10.83
N ASN A 154 -5.91 -4.92 11.96
CA ASN A 154 -6.00 -4.22 13.24
C ASN A 154 -4.66 -4.21 14.01
N TYR A 155 -3.54 -4.50 13.34
CA TYR A 155 -2.22 -4.43 13.98
C TYR A 155 -1.97 -3.00 14.49
N THR A 156 -1.51 -2.91 15.73
CA THR A 156 -1.36 -1.64 16.43
C THR A 156 0.02 -1.01 16.21
N LYS A 157 0.10 0.32 16.31
CA LYS A 157 1.35 1.08 16.23
C LYS A 157 2.05 0.96 14.85
N VAL A 158 1.30 0.83 13.77
CA VAL A 158 1.87 0.84 12.41
C VAL A 158 2.61 2.16 12.17
N THR A 159 2.06 3.28 12.60
CA THR A 159 2.63 4.62 12.42
C THR A 159 3.42 5.14 13.62
N ALA A 160 3.57 4.36 14.69
CA ALA A 160 4.42 4.74 15.79
C ALA A 160 5.91 4.54 15.42
N PRO A 161 6.82 5.39 15.94
CA PRO A 161 8.26 5.22 15.76
C PRO A 161 8.75 3.85 16.24
N VAL A 162 9.78 3.32 15.58
CA VAL A 162 10.36 2.00 15.89
C VAL A 162 10.88 1.94 17.31
N GLU A 163 11.45 3.04 17.82
CA GLU A 163 11.96 3.16 19.19
C GLU A 163 10.86 2.98 20.26
N PHE A 164 9.60 3.22 19.89
CA PHE A 164 8.43 3.03 20.76
C PHE A 164 7.67 1.74 20.44
N GLY A 165 8.32 0.84 19.70
CA GLY A 165 7.78 -0.47 19.38
C GLY A 165 6.89 -0.51 18.14
N GLY A 166 6.75 0.61 17.42
CA GLY A 166 5.99 0.70 16.17
C GLY A 166 6.71 0.15 14.95
N LEU A 167 6.04 0.20 13.78
CA LEU A 167 6.62 -0.22 12.51
C LEU A 167 7.35 0.92 11.78
N GLY A 168 7.19 2.18 12.21
CA GLY A 168 7.92 3.31 11.67
C GLY A 168 7.36 3.85 10.35
N PHE A 169 6.10 3.64 10.04
CA PHE A 169 5.45 4.35 8.93
C PHE A 169 4.99 5.75 9.36
N ASP A 170 4.93 6.68 8.43
CA ASP A 170 4.37 8.01 8.68
C ASP A 170 2.85 7.98 8.61
N TYR A 171 2.30 7.16 7.70
CA TYR A 171 0.85 7.03 7.52
C TYR A 171 0.45 5.59 7.20
N LYS A 172 -0.78 5.26 7.62
CA LYS A 172 -1.48 4.01 7.27
C LYS A 172 -2.72 4.33 6.44
N TRP A 173 -2.99 3.57 5.38
CA TRP A 173 -4.25 3.65 4.66
C TRP A 173 -5.40 3.16 5.54
N ASP A 174 -6.45 3.98 5.66
CA ASP A 174 -7.68 3.57 6.34
C ASP A 174 -8.61 2.83 5.35
N LEU A 175 -8.32 1.56 5.11
CA LEU A 175 -9.14 0.70 4.26
C LEU A 175 -10.52 0.42 4.89
N GLY A 176 -10.64 0.50 6.22
CA GLY A 176 -11.91 0.43 6.94
C GLY A 176 -12.83 1.58 6.56
N PHE A 177 -12.34 2.83 6.64
CA PHE A 177 -13.06 4.02 6.18
C PHE A 177 -13.50 3.89 4.72
N MET A 178 -12.59 3.48 3.83
CA MET A 178 -12.87 3.30 2.42
C MET A 178 -14.00 2.30 2.20
N ASN A 179 -13.86 1.09 2.74
CA ASN A 179 -14.85 0.02 2.56
C ASN A 179 -16.22 0.39 3.13
N ASP A 180 -16.26 0.97 4.31
CA ASP A 180 -17.50 1.35 4.98
C ASP A 180 -18.23 2.44 4.22
N THR A 181 -17.53 3.50 3.82
CA THR A 181 -18.16 4.63 3.09
C THR A 181 -18.61 4.22 1.69
N ILE A 182 -17.83 3.40 0.96
CA ILE A 182 -18.24 2.84 -0.32
C ILE A 182 -19.48 1.93 -0.16
N ASN A 183 -19.49 1.08 0.86
CA ASN A 183 -20.65 0.23 1.13
C ASN A 183 -21.90 1.04 1.53
N TYR A 184 -21.71 2.17 2.22
CA TYR A 184 -22.81 3.06 2.54
C TYR A 184 -23.42 3.68 1.27
N ILE A 185 -22.63 4.19 0.33
CA ILE A 185 -23.17 4.79 -0.90
C ILE A 185 -23.79 3.76 -1.84
N LYS A 186 -23.33 2.50 -1.81
CA LYS A 186 -23.96 1.36 -2.51
C LYS A 186 -25.30 0.96 -1.93
N THR A 187 -25.60 1.34 -0.69
CA THR A 187 -26.86 1.03 -0.04
C THR A 187 -27.98 1.89 -0.64
N PRO A 188 -29.16 1.30 -0.97
CA PRO A 188 -30.31 2.07 -1.45
C PRO A 188 -30.67 3.22 -0.49
N PRO A 189 -31.03 4.42 -1.00
CA PRO A 189 -31.24 5.60 -0.14
C PRO A 189 -32.22 5.40 1.01
N PHE A 190 -33.30 4.63 0.79
CA PHE A 190 -34.32 4.35 1.82
C PHE A 190 -33.82 3.42 2.94
N GLU A 191 -32.74 2.65 2.71
CA GLU A 191 -32.14 1.76 3.70
C GLU A 191 -30.98 2.42 4.48
N ARG A 192 -30.38 3.49 3.96
CA ARG A 192 -29.18 4.14 4.53
C ARG A 192 -29.33 4.54 5.99
N ARG A 193 -30.55 4.87 6.43
CA ARG A 193 -30.84 5.18 7.85
C ARG A 193 -30.45 4.05 8.81
N ASN A 194 -30.46 2.79 8.34
CA ASN A 194 -30.14 1.62 9.14
C ASN A 194 -28.62 1.28 9.10
N HIS A 195 -27.84 2.00 8.29
CA HIS A 195 -26.42 1.77 8.06
C HIS A 195 -25.54 2.98 8.38
N HIS A 196 -26.06 3.92 9.18
CA HIS A 196 -25.35 5.16 9.53
C HIS A 196 -24.00 4.89 10.23
N ASN A 197 -23.90 3.78 10.97
CA ASN A 197 -22.67 3.35 11.61
C ASN A 197 -21.49 3.21 10.62
N LYS A 198 -21.71 2.88 9.35
CA LYS A 198 -20.68 2.83 8.32
C LYS A 198 -20.02 4.19 8.04
N MET A 199 -20.72 5.28 8.32
CA MET A 199 -20.14 6.63 8.19
C MET A 199 -19.39 7.08 9.43
N THR A 200 -19.65 6.47 10.59
CA THR A 200 -19.11 6.94 11.88
C THR A 200 -18.16 5.98 12.54
N PHE A 201 -18.07 4.73 12.10
CA PHE A 201 -17.29 3.69 12.76
C PHE A 201 -15.78 4.04 12.82
N SER A 202 -15.22 4.63 11.76
CA SER A 202 -13.83 5.06 11.73
C SER A 202 -13.46 6.04 12.85
N MET A 203 -14.44 6.81 13.36
CA MET A 203 -14.22 7.71 14.50
C MET A 203 -13.89 6.97 15.80
N SER A 204 -14.18 5.68 15.89
CA SER A 204 -13.87 4.88 17.08
C SER A 204 -12.39 4.51 17.20
N TYR A 205 -11.64 4.55 16.10
CA TYR A 205 -10.25 4.12 16.06
C TYR A 205 -9.28 5.13 15.41
N PHE A 206 -9.73 6.29 14.95
CA PHE A 206 -8.91 7.20 14.16
C PHE A 206 -7.70 7.79 14.91
N TYR A 207 -7.63 7.63 16.21
CA TYR A 207 -6.46 8.00 17.04
C TYR A 207 -5.42 6.86 17.17
N ASN A 208 -5.70 5.66 16.68
CA ASN A 208 -4.81 4.51 16.86
C ASN A 208 -3.55 4.62 16.00
N ASP A 209 -3.66 5.23 14.84
CA ASP A 209 -2.58 5.46 13.88
C ASP A 209 -2.78 6.80 13.15
N LEU A 210 -1.77 7.26 12.41
CA LEU A 210 -1.88 8.41 11.52
C LEU A 210 -2.44 7.94 10.17
N PHE A 211 -3.72 8.24 9.91
CA PHE A 211 -4.41 7.70 8.76
C PHE A 211 -4.38 8.60 7.51
N ILE A 212 -4.27 7.93 6.34
CA ILE A 212 -4.71 8.46 5.05
C ILE A 212 -6.05 7.80 4.72
N LEU A 213 -7.01 8.60 4.26
CA LEU A 213 -8.33 8.16 3.83
C LEU A 213 -8.31 7.95 2.32
N PRO A 214 -8.15 6.71 1.82
CA PRO A 214 -8.06 6.45 0.39
C PRO A 214 -9.44 6.26 -0.25
N TYR A 215 -9.54 6.61 -1.54
CA TYR A 215 -10.41 5.92 -2.48
C TYR A 215 -9.52 5.28 -3.54
N SER A 216 -9.07 4.06 -3.25
CA SER A 216 -8.08 3.35 -4.02
C SER A 216 -8.56 2.99 -5.42
N HIS A 217 -7.61 2.98 -6.36
CA HIS A 217 -7.79 2.45 -7.72
C HIS A 217 -8.37 1.02 -7.74
N ASP A 218 -8.07 0.19 -6.76
CA ASP A 218 -8.59 -1.18 -6.65
C ASP A 218 -10.12 -1.24 -6.58
N GLU A 219 -10.76 -0.16 -6.13
CA GLU A 219 -12.22 -0.12 -6.01
C GLU A 219 -12.94 0.20 -7.33
N VAL A 220 -12.23 0.55 -8.40
CA VAL A 220 -12.84 0.95 -9.69
C VAL A 220 -12.45 0.07 -10.87
N VAL A 221 -11.82 -1.09 -10.62
CA VAL A 221 -11.32 -2.00 -11.66
C VAL A 221 -12.11 -3.30 -11.76
N HIS A 222 -11.87 -4.04 -12.84
CA HIS A 222 -12.29 -5.44 -13.05
C HIS A 222 -13.75 -5.71 -12.67
N GLY A 223 -14.69 -4.94 -13.22
CA GLY A 223 -16.12 -5.11 -12.96
C GLY A 223 -16.64 -4.45 -11.68
N LYS A 224 -15.78 -3.80 -10.90
CA LYS A 224 -16.21 -3.09 -9.67
C LYS A 224 -16.96 -1.78 -9.95
N LYS A 225 -17.09 -1.33 -11.20
CA LYS A 225 -17.72 -0.08 -11.64
C LYS A 225 -16.97 1.18 -11.19
N THR A 226 -17.26 2.31 -11.83
CA THR A 226 -16.76 3.62 -11.37
C THR A 226 -17.41 4.01 -10.04
N MET A 227 -16.84 4.97 -9.32
CA MET A 227 -17.44 5.46 -8.07
C MET A 227 -18.86 5.99 -8.29
N VAL A 228 -19.11 6.66 -9.41
CA VAL A 228 -20.45 7.18 -9.78
C VAL A 228 -21.44 6.04 -10.00
N ASP A 229 -21.04 5.00 -10.74
CA ASP A 229 -21.91 3.88 -11.07
C ASP A 229 -22.22 2.95 -9.89
N LYS A 230 -21.52 3.12 -8.77
CA LYS A 230 -21.86 2.41 -7.51
C LYS A 230 -23.08 3.00 -6.81
N VAL A 231 -23.49 4.20 -7.16
CA VAL A 231 -24.54 4.96 -6.47
C VAL A 231 -25.89 4.79 -7.17
N PHE A 232 -26.96 4.66 -6.38
CA PHE A 232 -28.32 4.60 -6.88
C PHE A 232 -28.83 5.96 -7.36
N GLY A 233 -29.80 5.93 -8.29
CA GLY A 233 -30.52 7.10 -8.75
C GLY A 233 -30.16 7.56 -10.17
N SER A 234 -30.70 8.70 -10.57
CA SER A 234 -30.36 9.38 -11.81
C SER A 234 -28.90 9.87 -11.78
N GLN A 235 -28.31 10.16 -12.92
CA GLN A 235 -26.96 10.68 -13.03
C GLN A 235 -26.75 11.94 -12.14
N GLN A 236 -27.73 12.82 -12.07
CA GLN A 236 -27.68 14.00 -11.23
C GLN A 236 -27.58 13.65 -9.74
N GLU A 237 -28.36 12.67 -9.27
CA GLU A 237 -28.33 12.18 -7.89
C GLU A 237 -27.03 11.43 -7.57
N GLN A 238 -26.53 10.66 -8.53
CA GLN A 238 -25.23 9.96 -8.40
C GLN A 238 -24.11 10.96 -8.17
N PHE A 239 -23.98 11.98 -9.03
CA PHE A 239 -22.96 13.04 -8.86
C PHE A 239 -23.17 13.86 -7.59
N ALA A 240 -24.42 14.11 -7.17
CA ALA A 240 -24.69 14.78 -5.90
C ALA A 240 -24.20 13.95 -4.70
N THR A 241 -24.45 12.63 -4.73
CA THR A 241 -23.96 11.72 -3.68
C THR A 241 -22.43 11.63 -3.64
N ILE A 242 -21.77 11.59 -4.80
CA ILE A 242 -20.30 11.57 -4.86
C ILE A 242 -19.70 12.88 -4.33
N ARG A 243 -20.28 14.03 -4.67
CA ARG A 243 -19.84 15.31 -4.05
C ARG A 243 -19.97 15.30 -2.53
N ALA A 244 -21.09 14.78 -2.02
CA ALA A 244 -21.30 14.63 -0.57
C ALA A 244 -20.27 13.69 0.06
N LEU A 245 -19.94 12.57 -0.61
CA LEU A 245 -18.94 11.62 -0.15
C LEU A 245 -17.54 12.27 -0.06
N TYR A 246 -17.11 12.96 -1.10
CA TYR A 246 -15.83 13.67 -1.07
C TYR A 246 -15.82 14.81 -0.04
N THR A 247 -16.93 15.54 0.12
CA THR A 247 -17.03 16.55 1.19
C THR A 247 -16.85 15.89 2.56
N PHE A 248 -17.49 14.74 2.78
CA PHE A 248 -17.32 13.98 4.02
C PHE A 248 -15.86 13.54 4.21
N GLN A 249 -15.22 12.98 3.18
CA GLN A 249 -13.80 12.59 3.25
C GLN A 249 -12.90 13.79 3.58
N PHE A 250 -13.10 14.94 2.89
CA PHE A 250 -12.28 16.13 3.11
C PHE A 250 -12.43 16.75 4.49
N THR A 251 -13.59 16.61 5.11
CA THR A 251 -13.87 17.13 6.48
C THR A 251 -13.59 16.09 7.57
N HIS A 252 -13.41 14.82 7.22
CA HIS A 252 -13.07 13.76 8.17
C HIS A 252 -11.60 13.86 8.62
N PRO A 253 -11.25 13.50 9.88
CA PRO A 253 -9.87 13.46 10.33
C PRO A 253 -8.99 12.52 9.49
N GLY A 254 -7.75 12.90 9.22
CA GLY A 254 -6.78 12.17 8.41
C GLY A 254 -6.36 12.88 7.13
N LYS A 255 -5.29 12.41 6.48
CA LYS A 255 -4.88 12.86 5.14
C LYS A 255 -5.81 12.27 4.07
N LYS A 256 -5.79 12.79 2.85
CA LYS A 256 -6.69 12.37 1.75
C LYS A 256 -5.89 11.79 0.59
N LEU A 257 -6.44 10.73 -0.02
CA LEU A 257 -5.93 10.11 -1.22
C LEU A 257 -7.10 9.76 -2.15
N ASN A 258 -7.07 10.29 -3.40
CA ASN A 258 -8.11 10.07 -4.42
C ASN A 258 -7.49 9.77 -5.77
#